data_536e091e59236ab44910080c097677dc
#
_entry.id   536e091e59236ab44910080c097677dc
#
_cell.length_a   1.000
_cell.length_b   1.000
_cell.length_c   1.000
_cell.angle_alpha   90.00
_cell.angle_beta   90.00
_cell.angle_gamma   90.00
#
_symmetry.space_group_name_H-M   'P 1'
#
loop_
_entity.id
_entity.type
_entity.pdbx_description
1 polymer ?
#
loop_
_entity_poly.entity_id
_entity_poly.type
_entity_poly.pdbx_seq_one_letter_code
_entity_poly.pdbx_strand_id
1 'polypeptide(L)'
;MQQPSVDTSATMSRAVRLESFGGPEVLNLREVPAPQAGSGQIRVRVTAAGLNPMDWFMTSDADTATRFGLRLPSGFGTDYAGVVDQVGDGVTEFAAGDRVFGGALSRAVAD
;
A
#
# COMPACT_ATOMS: atom_id res chain seq x y z
N MET A 1 -21.15 -7.64 -17.69
CA MET A 1 -21.01 -7.21 -17.04
C MET A 1 -21.01 -7.08 -16.42
N GLN A 2 -21.00 -7.27 -16.16
CA GLN A 2 -20.98 -6.89 -15.33
C GLN A 2 -20.64 -6.53 -14.78
N GLN A 3 -20.46 -6.60 -14.68
CA GLN A 3 -20.12 -6.08 -13.95
C GLN A 3 -19.83 -5.73 -13.34
N PRO A 4 -19.81 -5.80 -13.42
CA PRO A 4 -19.46 -5.36 -12.58
C PRO A 4 -19.41 -5.20 -11.82
N SER A 5 -19.50 -5.16 -11.88
CA SER A 5 -19.72 -4.96 -10.99
C SER A 5 -19.40 -5.08 -10.14
N VAL A 6 -19.19 -5.36 -10.18
CA VAL A 6 -18.97 -5.40 -9.29
C VAL A 6 -18.69 -4.74 -8.84
N ASP A 7 -18.59 -4.29 -8.94
CA ASP A 7 -18.40 -3.67 -8.40
C ASP A 7 -17.91 -3.21 -7.79
N THR A 8 -18.24 -3.00 -8.13
CA THR A 8 -17.95 -2.58 -7.43
C THR A 8 -17.96 -2.31 -6.42
N SER A 9 -18.69 -2.12 -6.53
CA SER A 9 -18.63 -2.35 -5.08
C SER A 9 -17.23 -2.76 -4.62
N ALA A 10 -16.25 -2.34 -5.34
CA ALA A 10 -14.88 -2.51 -4.92
C ALA A 10 -14.74 -1.89 -3.53
N THR A 11 -14.21 -2.62 -2.60
CA THR A 11 -13.85 -2.09 -1.30
C THR A 11 -12.90 -0.92 -1.51
N MET A 12 -13.21 0.19 -0.87
CA MET A 12 -12.34 1.35 -0.92
C MET A 12 -11.42 1.35 0.29
N SER A 13 -10.25 1.89 0.09
CA SER A 13 -9.21 2.03 1.10
C SER A 13 -8.77 3.48 1.14
N ARG A 14 -8.27 3.94 2.28
CA ARG A 14 -7.62 5.24 2.37
C ARG A 14 -6.12 4.99 2.35
N ALA A 15 -5.43 5.79 1.56
CA ALA A 15 -3.99 5.67 1.44
C ALA A 15 -3.36 7.05 1.31
N VAL A 16 -2.14 7.18 1.83
CA VAL A 16 -1.33 8.36 1.56
C VAL A 16 -0.71 8.20 0.18
N ARG A 17 -0.91 9.21 -0.66
CA ARG A 17 -0.43 9.20 -2.04
C ARG A 17 0.31 10.48 -2.36
N LEU A 18 1.32 10.34 -3.22
CA LEU A 18 2.09 11.44 -3.74
C LEU A 18 1.90 11.51 -5.24
N GLU A 19 1.67 12.72 -5.74
CA GLU A 19 1.65 12.98 -7.19
C GLU A 19 2.85 13.79 -7.63
N SER A 20 3.68 14.20 -6.67
CA SER A 20 4.99 14.77 -6.91
C SER A 20 5.89 14.40 -5.74
N PHE A 21 7.20 14.46 -5.94
CA PHE A 21 8.14 14.23 -4.85
C PHE A 21 8.48 15.55 -4.18
N GLY A 22 8.76 15.52 -2.89
CA GLY A 22 9.04 16.70 -2.11
C GLY A 22 8.97 16.43 -0.62
N GLY A 23 8.73 17.47 0.16
CA GLY A 23 8.56 17.39 1.60
C GLY A 23 7.15 16.96 2.00
N PRO A 24 6.80 17.18 3.27
CA PRO A 24 5.49 16.72 3.77
C PRO A 24 4.29 17.33 3.04
N GLU A 25 4.48 18.46 2.39
CA GLU A 25 3.39 19.14 1.68
C GLU A 25 2.87 18.33 0.49
N VAL A 26 3.62 17.34 0.00
CA VAL A 26 3.18 16.51 -1.14
C VAL A 26 2.39 15.28 -0.72
N LEU A 27 2.26 15.03 0.58
CA LEU A 27 1.50 13.89 1.09
C LEU A 27 0.01 14.20 1.08
N ASN A 28 -0.76 13.34 0.44
CA ASN A 28 -2.21 13.51 0.35
C ASN A 28 -2.92 12.24 0.80
N LEU A 29 -3.97 12.41 1.58
CA LEU A 29 -4.85 11.29 1.91
C LEU A 29 -5.88 11.15 0.80
N ARG A 30 -5.98 9.95 0.23
CA ARG A 30 -6.88 9.67 -0.88
C ARG A 30 -7.68 8.41 -0.60
N GLU A 31 -8.91 8.38 -1.09
CA GLU A 31 -9.65 7.13 -1.21
C GLU A 31 -9.24 6.47 -2.52
N VAL A 32 -8.87 5.21 -2.44
CA VAL A 32 -8.42 4.44 -3.59
C VAL A 32 -9.09 3.06 -3.55
N PRO A 33 -9.28 2.41 -4.69
CA PRO A 33 -9.73 1.01 -4.66
C PRO A 33 -8.71 0.17 -3.91
N ALA A 34 -9.20 -0.69 -3.02
CA ALA A 34 -8.32 -1.61 -2.32
C ALA A 34 -7.67 -2.54 -3.35
N PRO A 35 -6.37 -2.75 -3.26
CA PRO A 35 -5.71 -3.68 -4.18
C PRO A 35 -6.22 -5.09 -3.97
N GLN A 36 -6.17 -5.91 -5.02
CA GLN A 36 -6.55 -7.31 -4.94
C GLN A 36 -5.30 -8.17 -4.86
N ALA A 37 -5.32 -9.18 -4.00
CA ALA A 37 -4.22 -10.13 -3.90
C ALA A 37 -4.22 -11.00 -5.15
N GLY A 38 -3.16 -10.88 -5.94
CA GLY A 38 -2.95 -11.76 -7.08
C GLY A 38 -2.32 -13.08 -6.67
N SER A 39 -1.99 -13.90 -7.66
CA SER A 39 -1.33 -15.18 -7.42
C SER A 39 -0.05 -14.97 -6.61
N GLY A 40 0.11 -15.74 -5.55
CA GLY A 40 1.28 -15.65 -4.68
C GLY A 40 1.29 -14.47 -3.73
N GLN A 41 0.21 -13.72 -3.64
CA GLN A 41 0.14 -12.50 -2.84
C GLN A 41 -0.90 -12.61 -1.74
N ILE A 42 -0.70 -11.83 -0.69
CA ILE A 42 -1.72 -11.60 0.33
C ILE A 42 -2.04 -10.11 0.36
N ARG A 43 -3.25 -9.80 0.79
CA ARG A 43 -3.65 -8.43 1.08
C ARG A 43 -3.76 -8.29 2.59
N VAL A 44 -3.16 -7.23 3.11
CA VAL A 44 -3.17 -6.94 4.54
C VAL A 44 -3.97 -5.67 4.77
N ARG A 45 -4.96 -5.77 5.67
CA ARG A 45 -5.62 -4.57 6.18
C ARG A 45 -4.72 -3.99 7.26
N VAL A 46 -4.07 -2.88 6.95
CA VAL A 46 -3.07 -2.29 7.82
C VAL A 46 -3.77 -1.63 9.01
N THR A 47 -3.34 -1.98 10.22
CA THR A 47 -3.83 -1.36 11.45
C THR A 47 -2.83 -0.36 12.02
N ALA A 48 -1.56 -0.50 11.67
CA ALA A 48 -0.52 0.43 12.10
C ALA A 48 0.60 0.44 11.07
N ALA A 49 1.14 1.61 10.79
CA ALA A 49 2.27 1.77 9.88
C ALA A 49 3.33 2.61 10.58
N GLY A 50 4.54 2.08 10.70
CA GLY A 50 5.65 2.81 11.28
C GLY A 50 6.21 3.82 10.30
N LEU A 51 6.59 4.98 10.79
CA LEU A 51 7.22 6.01 9.97
C LEU A 51 8.70 6.10 10.34
N ASN A 52 9.53 6.15 9.32
CA ASN A 52 10.98 6.18 9.47
C ASN A 52 11.57 7.29 8.60
N PRO A 53 12.74 7.84 8.97
CA PRO A 53 13.39 8.83 8.11
C PRO A 53 13.57 8.39 6.68
N MET A 54 13.77 7.10 6.43
CA MET A 54 13.88 6.57 5.08
C MET A 54 12.63 6.86 4.24
N ASP A 55 11.46 6.87 4.86
CA ASP A 55 10.20 7.08 4.13
C ASP A 55 10.18 8.43 3.44
N TRP A 56 10.55 9.50 4.16
CA TRP A 56 10.56 10.82 3.54
C TRP A 56 11.86 11.12 2.80
N PHE A 57 12.94 10.41 3.09
CA PHE A 57 14.15 10.49 2.28
C PHE A 57 13.89 9.98 0.86
N MET A 58 13.27 8.81 0.74
CA MET A 58 13.00 8.19 -0.57
C MET A 58 12.12 9.06 -1.47
N THR A 59 11.26 9.86 -0.89
CA THR A 59 10.28 10.65 -1.65
C THR A 59 10.65 12.13 -1.73
N SER A 60 11.85 12.50 -1.27
CA SER A 60 12.24 13.90 -1.16
C SER A 60 12.48 14.58 -2.51
N ASP A 61 12.96 13.83 -3.50
CA ASP A 61 13.18 14.35 -4.85
C ASP A 61 13.16 13.21 -5.87
N ALA A 62 13.06 13.58 -7.14
CA ALA A 62 12.91 12.60 -8.22
C ALA A 62 14.13 11.70 -8.37
N ASP A 63 15.32 12.24 -8.21
CA ASP A 63 16.54 11.44 -8.39
C ASP A 63 16.64 10.36 -7.31
N THR A 64 16.40 10.74 -6.05
CA THR A 64 16.41 9.79 -4.93
C THR A 64 15.34 8.74 -5.11
N ALA A 65 14.11 9.15 -5.46
CA ALA A 65 13.01 8.24 -5.66
C ALA A 65 13.32 7.22 -6.77
N THR A 66 13.93 7.65 -7.85
CA THR A 66 14.31 6.78 -8.95
C THR A 66 15.30 5.72 -8.51
N ARG A 67 16.24 6.07 -7.63
CA ARG A 67 17.20 5.10 -7.09
C ARG A 67 16.54 4.00 -6.29
N PHE A 68 15.41 4.30 -5.66
CA PHE A 68 14.63 3.30 -4.90
C PHE A 68 13.57 2.62 -5.77
N GLY A 69 13.50 2.94 -7.06
CA GLY A 69 12.53 2.34 -7.96
C GLY A 69 11.11 2.89 -7.82
N LEU A 70 10.95 4.06 -7.22
CA LEU A 70 9.64 4.65 -7.02
C LEU A 70 9.19 5.42 -8.26
N ARG A 71 7.89 5.42 -8.50
CA ARG A 71 7.24 6.10 -9.60
C ARG A 71 6.03 6.85 -9.09
N LEU A 72 5.68 7.92 -9.77
CA LEU A 72 4.46 8.67 -9.49
C LEU A 72 3.27 8.11 -10.28
N PRO A 73 2.08 8.07 -9.70
CA PRO A 73 1.81 8.38 -8.30
C PRO A 73 2.38 7.30 -7.39
N SER A 74 2.86 7.70 -6.23
CA SER A 74 3.51 6.79 -5.28
C SER A 74 2.68 6.67 -4.01
N GLY A 75 2.78 5.53 -3.33
CA GLY A 75 2.37 5.39 -1.95
C GLY A 75 3.43 5.94 -1.01
N PHE A 76 3.26 5.71 0.28
CA PHE A 76 4.18 6.20 1.30
C PHE A 76 4.29 5.21 2.44
N GLY A 77 5.47 5.16 3.07
CA GLY A 77 5.73 4.29 4.21
C GLY A 77 6.08 2.87 3.80
N THR A 78 6.81 2.18 4.66
CA THR A 78 7.30 0.84 4.34
C THR A 78 6.90 -0.19 5.38
N ASP A 79 6.98 0.15 6.67
CA ASP A 79 6.69 -0.78 7.76
C ASP A 79 5.20 -0.81 8.07
N TYR A 80 4.65 -2.01 8.21
CA TYR A 80 3.24 -2.16 8.54
C TYR A 80 3.02 -3.31 9.52
N ALA A 81 1.89 -3.25 10.21
CA ALA A 81 1.31 -4.36 10.94
C ALA A 81 -0.19 -4.38 10.65
N GLY A 82 -0.76 -5.54 10.56
CA GLY A 82 -2.18 -5.65 10.25
C GLY A 82 -2.67 -7.08 10.23
N VAL A 83 -3.78 -7.26 9.55
CA VAL A 83 -4.49 -8.54 9.47
C VAL A 83 -4.65 -8.91 8.00
N VAL A 84 -4.30 -10.15 7.67
CA VAL A 84 -4.54 -10.67 6.31
C VAL A 84 -6.05 -10.71 6.09
N ASP A 85 -6.53 -10.08 5.02
CA ASP A 85 -7.95 -10.08 4.68
C ASP A 85 -8.25 -10.68 3.31
N GLN A 86 -7.21 -11.02 2.55
CA GLN A 86 -7.38 -11.71 1.28
C GLN A 86 -6.11 -12.50 0.98
N VAL A 87 -6.28 -13.71 0.46
CA VAL A 87 -5.17 -14.59 0.11
C VAL A 87 -5.32 -14.97 -1.37
N GLY A 88 -4.27 -14.73 -2.14
CA GLY A 88 -4.25 -15.08 -3.56
C GLY A 88 -3.96 -16.55 -3.79
N ASP A 89 -4.11 -16.96 -5.05
CA ASP A 89 -3.90 -18.35 -5.42
C ASP A 89 -2.48 -18.81 -5.11
N GLY A 90 -2.36 -20.03 -4.63
CA GLY A 90 -1.07 -20.67 -4.37
C GLY A 90 -0.45 -20.30 -3.02
N VAL A 91 -1.05 -19.40 -2.27
CA VAL A 91 -0.54 -19.06 -0.94
C VAL A 91 -1.12 -20.03 0.08
N THR A 92 -0.24 -20.75 0.76
CA THR A 92 -0.63 -21.73 1.77
C THR A 92 -0.15 -21.41 3.17
N GLU A 93 0.75 -20.43 3.31
CA GLU A 93 1.41 -20.10 4.57
C GLU A 93 0.64 -19.09 5.40
N PHE A 94 -0.34 -18.41 4.79
CA PHE A 94 -1.14 -17.40 5.44
C PHE A 94 -2.62 -17.67 5.17
N ALA A 95 -3.45 -17.25 6.11
CA ALA A 95 -4.90 -17.33 5.98
C ALA A 95 -5.52 -16.00 6.41
N ALA A 96 -6.71 -15.71 5.89
CA ALA A 96 -7.46 -14.54 6.32
C ALA A 96 -7.68 -14.60 7.84
N GLY A 97 -7.43 -13.49 8.51
CA GLY A 97 -7.49 -13.39 9.96
C GLY A 97 -6.12 -13.45 10.64
N ASP A 98 -5.06 -13.86 9.94
CA ASP A 98 -3.73 -13.90 10.51
C ASP A 98 -3.22 -12.49 10.78
N ARG A 99 -2.61 -12.30 11.93
CA ARG A 99 -1.94 -11.04 12.27
C ARG A 99 -0.51 -11.10 11.76
N VAL A 100 -0.10 -10.07 11.03
CA VAL A 100 1.19 -10.04 10.37
C VAL A 100 1.85 -8.68 10.52
N PHE A 101 3.16 -8.64 10.33
CA PHE A 101 3.89 -7.39 10.15
C PHE A 101 4.96 -7.61 9.08
N GLY A 102 5.44 -6.53 8.51
CA GLY A 102 6.47 -6.64 7.48
C GLY A 102 6.77 -5.31 6.84
N GLY A 103 7.35 -5.39 5.66
CA GLY A 103 7.69 -4.24 4.86
C GLY A 103 7.13 -4.33 3.45
N ALA A 104 6.61 -3.21 2.96
CA ALA A 104 6.16 -3.07 1.59
C ALA A 104 6.61 -1.68 1.12
N LEU A 105 7.64 -1.62 0.31
CA LEU A 105 8.35 -0.40 -0.02
C LEU A 105 7.39 0.69 -0.52
N SER A 106 7.33 1.79 0.23
CA SER A 106 6.60 3.01 -0.11
C SER A 106 5.11 2.78 -0.38
N ARG A 107 4.45 1.94 0.40
CA ARG A 107 3.00 1.73 0.25
C ARG A 107 2.30 1.24 1.52
N ALA A 108 2.95 1.38 2.68
CA ALA A 108 2.40 0.81 3.90
C ALA A 108 1.36 1.71 4.56
N VAL A 109 1.39 3.03 4.34
CA VAL A 109 0.45 3.95 4.98
C VAL A 109 -0.87 3.93 4.20
N ALA A 110 -1.69 2.97 4.56
CA ALA A 110 -3.01 2.75 3.98
C ALA A 110 -3.85 1.98 5.00
N ASP A 111 -5.17 1.94 4.78
CA ASP A 111 -6.03 1.10 5.63
C ASP A 111 -6.94 0.15 4.88
#